data_ee25fc22041408f4fd2f8b511046f1c8
#
_entry.id   ee25fc22041408f4fd2f8b511046f1c8
#
_cell.length_a   1.000
_cell.length_b   1.000
_cell.length_c   1.000
_cell.angle_alpha   90.00
_cell.angle_beta   90.00
_cell.angle_gamma   90.00
#
_symmetry.space_group_name_H-M   'P 1'
#
loop_
_entity.id
_entity.type
_entity.pdbx_description
1 polymer ?
#
loop_
_entity_poly.entity_id
_entity_poly.type
_entity_poly.pdbx_seq_one_letter_code
_entity_poly.pdbx_strand_id
1 'polypeptide(L)'
;MTTIQQHSTKQDILSDLLKQGRATAQELADRLHITPQAIRRHLKDLETEGLILHEAVQAGIGRPNYFYALSRQGRDQFPDRYNEFAVSLLDTLTETVGKEQVRSILQKQWERKAQEYHDRIGTGLLKDRVEKLVEIRCHEGYMTECHAVTDRADTEQYVLTEYHCAISHIAESFPSVCGHELEMFAAALPDCEVERTHWLVKGEHRCGYLVRSK
;
A
#
# COMPACT_ATOMS: atom_id res chain seq x y z
N MET A 1 -28.76 17.88 13.02
CA MET A 1 -28.45 18.72 11.83
C MET A 1 -27.55 17.90 10.94
N THR A 2 -28.08 17.35 9.85
CA THR A 2 -27.36 16.46 8.95
C THR A 2 -26.54 17.33 8.01
N THR A 3 -25.23 17.33 8.18
CA THR A 3 -24.30 18.03 7.27
C THR A 3 -24.39 17.33 5.92
N ILE A 4 -24.97 17.99 4.94
CA ILE A 4 -24.95 17.56 3.54
C ILE A 4 -23.50 17.74 3.07
N GLN A 5 -22.72 16.66 3.08
CA GLN A 5 -21.43 16.64 2.36
C GLN A 5 -21.76 16.82 0.88
N GLN A 6 -21.32 17.93 0.30
CA GLN A 6 -21.33 18.11 -1.16
C GLN A 6 -20.29 17.12 -1.75
N HIS A 7 -20.75 15.94 -2.10
CA HIS A 7 -19.95 15.01 -2.88
C HIS A 7 -19.74 15.58 -4.29
N SER A 8 -18.55 15.44 -4.83
CA SER A 8 -18.30 15.81 -6.22
C SER A 8 -19.02 14.82 -7.14
N THR A 9 -19.45 15.28 -8.32
CA THR A 9 -20.09 14.40 -9.32
C THR A 9 -19.25 13.14 -9.63
N LYS A 10 -17.92 13.24 -9.60
CA LYS A 10 -17.03 12.07 -9.73
C LYS A 10 -17.24 11.06 -8.61
N GLN A 11 -17.36 11.54 -7.37
CA GLN A 11 -17.61 10.68 -6.21
C GLN A 11 -18.98 9.99 -6.27
N ASP A 12 -20.00 10.72 -6.75
CA ASP A 12 -21.34 10.16 -6.94
C ASP A 12 -21.34 9.04 -8.01
N ILE A 13 -20.60 9.24 -9.12
CA ILE A 13 -20.42 8.21 -10.16
C ILE A 13 -19.70 6.98 -9.58
N LEU A 14 -18.60 7.15 -8.86
CA LEU A 14 -17.88 6.04 -8.24
C LEU A 14 -18.77 5.29 -7.25
N SER A 15 -19.55 6.01 -6.42
CA SER A 15 -20.48 5.44 -5.45
C SER A 15 -21.62 4.65 -6.13
N ASP A 16 -22.13 5.15 -7.24
CA ASP A 16 -23.15 4.44 -8.02
C ASP A 16 -22.58 3.17 -8.65
N LEU A 17 -21.39 3.25 -9.26
CA LEU A 17 -20.71 2.09 -9.82
C LEU A 17 -20.36 1.03 -8.75
N LEU A 18 -20.02 1.45 -7.52
CA LEU A 18 -19.81 0.52 -6.41
C LEU A 18 -21.10 -0.26 -6.07
N LYS A 19 -22.25 0.43 -6.03
CA LYS A 19 -23.56 -0.17 -5.69
C LYS A 19 -24.10 -1.07 -6.79
N GLN A 20 -23.94 -0.68 -8.05
CA GLN A 20 -24.54 -1.36 -9.21
C GLN A 20 -23.60 -2.39 -9.86
N GLY A 21 -22.31 -2.35 -9.53
CA GLY A 21 -21.27 -3.18 -10.14
C GLY A 21 -20.81 -2.63 -11.49
N ARG A 22 -21.72 -2.30 -12.41
CA ARG A 22 -21.46 -1.66 -13.70
C ARG A 22 -22.65 -0.84 -14.19
N ALA A 23 -22.38 0.15 -15.03
CA ALA A 23 -23.44 0.98 -15.62
C ALA A 23 -22.99 1.58 -16.95
N THR A 24 -23.96 1.91 -17.81
CA THR A 24 -23.76 2.76 -18.98
C THR A 24 -23.77 4.24 -18.61
N ALA A 25 -23.26 5.11 -19.51
CA ALA A 25 -23.35 6.56 -19.31
C ALA A 25 -24.79 7.07 -19.22
N GLN A 26 -25.73 6.42 -19.89
CA GLN A 26 -27.15 6.80 -19.85
C GLN A 26 -27.76 6.45 -18.49
N GLU A 27 -27.54 5.23 -17.99
CA GLU A 27 -28.05 4.79 -16.68
C GLU A 27 -27.52 5.66 -15.54
N LEU A 28 -26.22 6.05 -15.59
CA LEU A 28 -25.63 7.00 -14.65
C LEU A 28 -26.28 8.38 -14.72
N ALA A 29 -26.52 8.87 -15.94
CA ALA A 29 -27.17 10.16 -16.15
C ALA A 29 -28.59 10.20 -15.55
N ASP A 30 -29.35 9.14 -15.79
CA ASP A 30 -30.72 9.01 -15.30
C ASP A 30 -30.76 8.93 -13.77
N ARG A 31 -29.91 8.11 -13.15
CA ARG A 31 -29.86 7.94 -11.69
C ARG A 31 -29.32 9.16 -10.93
N LEU A 32 -28.31 9.82 -11.50
CA LEU A 32 -27.66 10.98 -10.85
C LEU A 32 -28.34 12.31 -11.25
N HIS A 33 -29.33 12.30 -12.13
CA HIS A 33 -30.03 13.49 -12.64
C HIS A 33 -29.07 14.51 -13.29
N ILE A 34 -28.10 13.99 -14.03
CA ILE A 34 -27.06 14.76 -14.73
C ILE A 34 -27.14 14.44 -16.22
N THR A 35 -26.80 15.41 -17.08
CA THR A 35 -26.84 15.17 -18.53
C THR A 35 -25.86 14.09 -18.97
N PRO A 36 -26.24 13.22 -19.94
CA PRO A 36 -25.34 12.18 -20.45
C PRO A 36 -24.01 12.71 -20.99
N GLN A 37 -24.01 13.94 -21.50
CA GLN A 37 -22.79 14.60 -21.99
C GLN A 37 -21.85 14.94 -20.83
N ALA A 38 -22.35 15.46 -19.70
CA ALA A 38 -21.55 15.74 -18.52
C ALA A 38 -21.02 14.45 -17.89
N ILE A 39 -21.86 13.41 -17.80
CA ILE A 39 -21.42 12.08 -17.34
C ILE A 39 -20.26 11.54 -18.20
N ARG A 40 -20.36 11.57 -19.54
CA ARG A 40 -19.28 11.09 -20.42
C ARG A 40 -17.97 11.83 -20.21
N ARG A 41 -18.02 13.15 -19.90
CA ARG A 41 -16.80 13.90 -19.58
C ARG A 41 -16.17 13.38 -18.28
N HIS A 42 -16.97 13.21 -17.22
CA HIS A 42 -16.48 12.69 -15.95
C HIS A 42 -15.97 11.24 -16.04
N LEU A 43 -16.64 10.39 -16.83
CA LEU A 43 -16.19 9.02 -17.08
C LEU A 43 -14.83 9.00 -17.79
N LYS A 44 -14.61 9.88 -18.78
CA LYS A 44 -13.31 10.00 -19.44
C LYS A 44 -12.21 10.42 -18.48
N ASP A 45 -12.49 11.39 -17.60
CA ASP A 45 -11.54 11.83 -16.58
C ASP A 45 -11.21 10.69 -15.58
N LEU A 46 -12.24 10.00 -15.06
CA LEU A 46 -12.08 8.88 -14.13
C LEU A 46 -11.33 7.69 -14.75
N GLU A 47 -11.52 7.44 -16.04
CA GLU A 47 -10.79 6.43 -16.78
C GLU A 47 -9.31 6.82 -16.97
N THR A 48 -9.05 8.10 -17.29
CA THR A 48 -7.68 8.64 -17.39
C THR A 48 -6.96 8.57 -16.03
N GLU A 49 -7.68 8.77 -14.93
CA GLU A 49 -7.19 8.61 -13.56
C GLU A 49 -7.04 7.12 -13.15
N GLY A 50 -7.42 6.17 -14.00
CA GLY A 50 -7.35 4.74 -13.73
C GLY A 50 -8.37 4.21 -12.71
N LEU A 51 -9.38 5.02 -12.33
CA LEU A 51 -10.36 4.69 -11.31
C LEU A 51 -11.51 3.81 -11.84
N ILE A 52 -11.76 3.84 -13.14
CA ILE A 52 -12.78 3.00 -13.79
C ILE A 52 -12.20 2.34 -15.04
N LEU A 53 -12.85 1.26 -15.44
CA LEU A 53 -12.60 0.54 -16.69
C LEU A 53 -13.89 0.52 -17.51
N HIS A 54 -13.79 0.41 -18.83
CA HIS A 54 -14.96 0.18 -19.65
C HIS A 54 -14.85 -1.09 -20.49
N GLU A 55 -15.99 -1.67 -20.80
CA GLU A 55 -16.14 -2.80 -21.71
C GLU A 55 -17.17 -2.44 -22.80
N ALA A 56 -16.83 -2.70 -24.05
CA ALA A 56 -17.75 -2.54 -25.16
C ALA A 56 -18.56 -3.83 -25.33
N VAL A 57 -19.88 -3.76 -25.15
CA VAL A 57 -20.77 -4.90 -25.31
C VAL A 57 -21.61 -4.69 -26.57
N GLN A 58 -21.47 -5.61 -27.53
CA GLN A 58 -22.25 -5.61 -28.78
C GLN A 58 -23.63 -6.24 -28.50
N ALA A 59 -24.69 -5.44 -28.56
CA ALA A 59 -26.07 -5.91 -28.42
C ALA A 59 -26.79 -5.76 -29.78
N GLY A 60 -26.61 -6.75 -30.68
CA GLY A 60 -27.25 -6.75 -31.99
C GLY A 60 -26.56 -5.90 -33.06
N ILE A 61 -27.33 -5.47 -34.09
CA ILE A 61 -26.83 -4.63 -35.18
C ILE A 61 -26.89 -3.16 -34.73
N GLY A 62 -25.76 -2.55 -34.41
CA GLY A 62 -25.70 -1.17 -33.97
C GLY A 62 -24.36 -0.79 -33.33
N ARG A 63 -24.30 0.43 -32.79
CA ARG A 63 -23.12 0.90 -32.04
C ARG A 63 -23.01 0.13 -30.73
N PRO A 64 -21.81 -0.36 -30.34
CA PRO A 64 -21.60 -1.02 -29.06
C PRO A 64 -22.02 -0.14 -27.88
N ASN A 65 -22.63 -0.74 -26.86
CA ASN A 65 -22.84 -0.10 -25.56
C ASN A 65 -21.59 -0.22 -24.70
N TYR A 66 -21.20 0.88 -24.10
CA TYR A 66 -20.07 0.91 -23.17
C TYR A 66 -20.59 0.80 -21.73
N PHE A 67 -20.17 -0.25 -21.04
CA PHE A 67 -20.41 -0.44 -19.62
C PHE A 67 -19.13 -0.06 -18.86
N TYR A 68 -19.29 0.76 -17.84
CA TYR A 68 -18.23 1.22 -16.95
C TYR A 68 -18.33 0.50 -15.61
N ALA A 69 -17.20 0.14 -15.04
CA ALA A 69 -17.08 -0.49 -13.72
C ALA A 69 -15.88 0.09 -12.98
N LEU A 70 -15.88 -0.01 -11.64
CA LEU A 70 -14.71 0.37 -10.86
C LEU A 70 -13.52 -0.53 -11.18
N SER A 71 -12.35 0.08 -11.37
CA SER A 71 -11.07 -0.60 -11.31
C SER A 71 -10.75 -1.00 -9.84
N ARG A 72 -9.64 -1.72 -9.62
CA ARG A 72 -9.13 -1.95 -8.27
C ARG A 72 -8.82 -0.61 -7.59
N GLN A 73 -8.09 0.28 -8.25
CA GLN A 73 -7.74 1.61 -7.74
C GLN A 73 -9.00 2.46 -7.43
N GLY A 74 -10.07 2.32 -8.24
CA GLY A 74 -11.34 2.99 -7.96
C GLY A 74 -12.06 2.43 -6.74
N ARG A 75 -11.94 1.14 -6.45
CA ARG A 75 -12.46 0.54 -5.21
C ARG A 75 -11.68 1.02 -3.98
N ASP A 76 -10.37 1.20 -4.12
CA ASP A 76 -9.47 1.68 -3.05
C ASP A 76 -9.75 3.15 -2.66
N GLN A 77 -10.60 3.88 -3.43
CA GLN A 77 -11.08 5.23 -3.05
C GLN A 77 -12.14 5.20 -1.94
N PHE A 78 -12.71 4.04 -1.62
CA PHE A 78 -13.71 3.90 -0.57
C PHE A 78 -13.04 3.55 0.76
N PRO A 79 -13.61 4.02 1.89
CA PRO A 79 -13.08 3.71 3.21
C PRO A 79 -12.98 2.20 3.43
N ASP A 80 -11.84 1.77 3.92
CA ASP A 80 -11.63 0.42 4.42
C ASP A 80 -11.33 0.45 5.92
N ARG A 81 -11.32 -0.73 6.55
CA ARG A 81 -11.01 -0.91 7.97
C ARG A 81 -9.99 -2.03 8.17
N TYR A 82 -9.13 -2.25 7.19
CA TYR A 82 -8.13 -3.32 7.27
C TYR A 82 -7.23 -3.19 8.49
N ASN A 83 -6.85 -1.97 8.86
CA ASN A 83 -6.01 -1.71 10.02
C ASN A 83 -6.73 -2.11 11.32
N GLU A 84 -8.00 -1.71 11.49
CA GLU A 84 -8.80 -2.07 12.67
C GLU A 84 -9.04 -3.59 12.75
N PHE A 85 -9.32 -4.21 11.60
CA PHE A 85 -9.47 -5.67 11.53
C PHE A 85 -8.18 -6.39 11.90
N ALA A 86 -7.03 -5.92 11.41
CA ALA A 86 -5.72 -6.52 11.72
C ALA A 86 -5.39 -6.40 13.22
N VAL A 87 -5.62 -5.24 13.84
CA VAL A 87 -5.42 -5.05 15.28
C VAL A 87 -6.35 -5.96 16.08
N SER A 88 -7.65 -5.97 15.76
CA SER A 88 -8.64 -6.84 16.44
C SER A 88 -8.32 -8.34 16.29
N LEU A 89 -7.81 -8.75 15.11
CA LEU A 89 -7.38 -10.13 14.89
C LEU A 89 -6.17 -10.49 15.77
N LEU A 90 -5.18 -9.60 15.85
CA LEU A 90 -4.00 -9.81 16.69
C LEU A 90 -4.34 -9.85 18.18
N ASP A 91 -5.28 -9.01 18.64
CA ASP A 91 -5.81 -9.06 20.00
C ASP A 91 -6.48 -10.41 20.27
N THR A 92 -7.39 -10.84 19.39
CA THR A 92 -8.09 -12.13 19.51
C THR A 92 -7.11 -13.31 19.51
N LEU A 93 -6.10 -13.28 18.65
CA LEU A 93 -5.03 -14.30 18.65
C LEU A 93 -4.26 -14.29 19.96
N THR A 94 -3.94 -13.10 20.48
CA THR A 94 -3.20 -12.96 21.76
C THR A 94 -4.00 -13.52 22.92
N GLU A 95 -5.31 -13.29 22.97
CA GLU A 95 -6.22 -13.84 23.98
C GLU A 95 -6.37 -15.36 23.85
N THR A 96 -6.40 -15.88 22.62
CA THR A 96 -6.69 -17.30 22.36
C THR A 96 -5.49 -18.19 22.52
N VAL A 97 -4.32 -17.80 21.98
CA VAL A 97 -3.12 -18.65 21.93
C VAL A 97 -1.94 -18.11 22.75
N GLY A 98 -2.07 -16.89 23.29
CA GLY A 98 -1.06 -16.23 24.09
C GLY A 98 0.00 -15.47 23.29
N LYS A 99 0.66 -14.51 23.96
CA LYS A 99 1.62 -13.57 23.33
C LYS A 99 2.81 -14.27 22.65
N GLU A 100 3.34 -15.32 23.24
CA GLU A 100 4.51 -16.04 22.67
C GLU A 100 4.17 -16.75 21.36
N GLN A 101 2.98 -17.31 21.26
CA GLN A 101 2.53 -17.94 20.01
C GLN A 101 2.31 -16.90 18.91
N VAL A 102 1.71 -15.76 19.25
CA VAL A 102 1.55 -14.64 18.30
C VAL A 102 2.90 -14.13 17.82
N ARG A 103 3.87 -13.97 18.72
CA ARG A 103 5.24 -13.61 18.35
C ARG A 103 5.87 -14.60 17.37
N SER A 104 5.73 -15.90 17.64
CA SER A 104 6.22 -16.94 16.73
C SER A 104 5.54 -16.93 15.35
N ILE A 105 4.23 -16.61 15.31
CA ILE A 105 3.48 -16.47 14.05
C ILE A 105 4.02 -15.27 13.25
N LEU A 106 4.19 -14.12 13.90
CA LEU A 106 4.73 -12.90 13.28
C LEU A 106 6.17 -13.12 12.80
N GLN A 107 7.00 -13.79 13.59
CA GLN A 107 8.37 -14.13 13.17
C GLN A 107 8.37 -14.94 11.88
N LYS A 108 7.56 -15.99 11.77
CA LYS A 108 7.44 -16.79 10.54
C LYS A 108 6.94 -15.99 9.34
N GLN A 109 6.09 -15.00 9.56
CA GLN A 109 5.65 -14.08 8.51
C GLN A 109 6.83 -13.26 7.98
N TRP A 110 7.64 -12.71 8.88
CA TRP A 110 8.79 -11.89 8.50
C TRP A 110 9.91 -12.72 7.88
N GLU A 111 10.13 -13.95 8.32
CA GLU A 111 11.08 -14.89 7.70
C GLU A 111 10.70 -15.17 6.23
N ARG A 112 9.42 -15.41 5.94
CA ARG A 112 8.95 -15.59 4.55
C ARG A 112 9.14 -14.31 3.72
N LYS A 113 8.85 -13.16 4.32
CA LYS A 113 9.03 -11.87 3.66
C LYS A 113 10.51 -11.55 3.41
N ALA A 114 11.38 -11.90 4.34
CA ALA A 114 12.83 -11.78 4.17
C ALA A 114 13.33 -12.58 2.97
N GLN A 115 12.84 -13.82 2.79
CA GLN A 115 13.20 -14.65 1.64
C GLN A 115 12.69 -14.03 0.33
N GLU A 116 11.43 -13.56 0.29
CA GLU A 116 10.88 -12.85 -0.87
C GLU A 116 11.71 -11.62 -1.23
N TYR A 117 12.11 -10.83 -0.24
CA TYR A 117 12.95 -9.66 -0.44
C TYR A 117 14.34 -10.03 -0.97
N HIS A 118 14.97 -11.05 -0.36
CA HIS A 118 16.27 -11.56 -0.80
C HIS A 118 16.24 -11.94 -2.30
N ASP A 119 15.22 -12.70 -2.70
CA ASP A 119 15.06 -13.17 -4.09
C ASP A 119 14.84 -12.01 -5.07
N ARG A 120 14.08 -10.99 -4.67
CA ARG A 120 13.79 -9.80 -5.49
C ARG A 120 14.97 -8.83 -5.56
N ILE A 121 15.66 -8.62 -4.46
CA ILE A 121 16.85 -7.75 -4.37
C ILE A 121 17.99 -8.37 -5.20
N GLY A 122 18.16 -9.68 -5.11
CA GLY A 122 19.21 -10.42 -5.81
C GLY A 122 20.61 -10.14 -5.29
N THR A 123 21.60 -10.40 -6.14
CA THR A 123 23.01 -10.20 -5.85
C THR A 123 23.58 -9.02 -6.66
N GLY A 124 24.75 -8.50 -6.29
CA GLY A 124 25.42 -7.42 -7.00
C GLY A 124 25.90 -6.30 -6.08
N LEU A 125 26.08 -5.11 -6.63
CA LEU A 125 26.56 -3.95 -5.87
C LEU A 125 25.56 -3.58 -4.79
N LEU A 126 26.06 -3.18 -3.62
CA LEU A 126 25.21 -2.78 -2.50
C LEU A 126 24.25 -1.67 -2.89
N LYS A 127 24.71 -0.69 -3.67
CA LYS A 127 23.88 0.39 -4.21
C LYS A 127 22.62 -0.13 -4.90
N ASP A 128 22.79 -1.01 -5.89
CA ASP A 128 21.67 -1.51 -6.70
C ASP A 128 20.69 -2.31 -5.86
N ARG A 129 21.18 -3.03 -4.87
CA ARG A 129 20.36 -3.82 -3.94
C ARG A 129 19.55 -2.96 -2.99
N VAL A 130 20.15 -1.88 -2.46
CA VAL A 130 19.44 -0.94 -1.59
C VAL A 130 18.40 -0.14 -2.39
N GLU A 131 18.70 0.27 -3.62
CA GLU A 131 17.73 0.92 -4.52
C GLU A 131 16.53 0.00 -4.81
N LYS A 132 16.76 -1.29 -5.09
CA LYS A 132 15.67 -2.27 -5.24
C LYS A 132 14.86 -2.45 -3.95
N LEU A 133 15.50 -2.45 -2.79
CA LEU A 133 14.81 -2.50 -1.51
C LEU A 133 13.87 -1.30 -1.34
N VAL A 134 14.32 -0.09 -1.69
CA VAL A 134 13.48 1.12 -1.70
C VAL A 134 12.28 0.94 -2.62
N GLU A 135 12.48 0.46 -3.86
CA GLU A 135 11.40 0.20 -4.80
C GLU A 135 10.35 -0.77 -4.23
N ILE A 136 10.80 -1.87 -3.61
CA ILE A 136 9.92 -2.84 -2.98
C ILE A 136 9.09 -2.18 -1.89
N ARG A 137 9.72 -1.41 -1.01
CA ARG A 137 9.05 -0.73 0.11
C ARG A 137 8.03 0.30 -0.40
N CYS A 138 8.40 1.10 -1.41
CA CYS A 138 7.47 2.05 -2.02
C CYS A 138 6.22 1.36 -2.62
N HIS A 139 6.39 0.21 -3.29
CA HIS A 139 5.26 -0.58 -3.81
C HIS A 139 4.36 -1.16 -2.70
N GLU A 140 4.90 -1.38 -1.50
CA GLU A 140 4.16 -1.84 -0.34
C GLU A 140 3.49 -0.70 0.46
N GLY A 141 3.57 0.53 -0.03
CA GLY A 141 2.91 1.69 0.57
C GLY A 141 3.75 2.46 1.58
N TYR A 142 5.03 2.14 1.72
CA TYR A 142 5.95 2.96 2.53
C TYR A 142 6.47 4.14 1.72
N MET A 143 6.77 5.25 2.38
CA MET A 143 7.48 6.37 1.76
C MET A 143 8.96 6.25 2.13
N THR A 144 9.72 5.58 1.26
CA THR A 144 11.10 5.17 1.52
C THR A 144 12.06 5.86 0.56
N GLU A 145 13.19 6.33 1.09
CA GLU A 145 14.32 6.87 0.35
C GLU A 145 15.63 6.26 0.85
N CYS A 146 16.67 6.28 0.02
CA CYS A 146 18.03 5.93 0.45
C CYS A 146 19.04 7.00 0.06
N HIS A 147 20.05 7.16 0.90
CA HIS A 147 21.16 8.08 0.68
C HIS A 147 22.49 7.39 1.00
N ALA A 148 23.45 7.56 0.10
CA ALA A 148 24.82 7.13 0.37
C ALA A 148 25.43 7.94 1.52
N VAL A 149 26.13 7.26 2.41
CA VAL A 149 26.88 7.88 3.52
C VAL A 149 28.34 7.46 3.37
N THR A 150 29.22 8.44 3.38
CA THR A 150 30.67 8.19 3.38
C THR A 150 31.17 8.30 4.81
N ASP A 151 31.76 7.25 5.33
CA ASP A 151 32.47 7.32 6.59
C ASP A 151 33.96 7.64 6.40
N ARG A 152 34.70 7.76 7.51
CA ARG A 152 36.16 8.03 7.48
C ARG A 152 36.98 6.87 6.91
N ALA A 153 36.40 5.68 6.80
CA ALA A 153 37.05 4.46 6.32
C ALA A 153 36.78 4.18 4.83
N ASP A 154 36.08 5.09 4.13
CA ASP A 154 35.69 4.97 2.71
C ASP A 154 34.83 3.71 2.42
N THR A 155 34.13 3.21 3.46
CA THR A 155 33.27 2.05 3.34
C THR A 155 31.93 2.47 2.75
N GLU A 156 31.45 1.72 1.76
CA GLU A 156 30.16 1.96 1.12
C GLU A 156 29.02 1.67 2.10
N GLN A 157 28.28 2.72 2.46
CA GLN A 157 27.16 2.67 3.41
C GLN A 157 25.97 3.43 2.86
N TYR A 158 24.77 2.97 3.23
CA TYR A 158 23.51 3.61 2.84
C TYR A 158 22.60 3.78 4.07
N VAL A 159 21.98 4.94 4.17
CA VAL A 159 20.88 5.18 5.11
C VAL A 159 19.57 5.04 4.36
N LEU A 160 18.79 4.03 4.71
CA LEU A 160 17.40 3.86 4.29
C LEU A 160 16.50 4.62 5.27
N THR A 161 15.66 5.51 4.79
CA THR A 161 14.75 6.31 5.61
C THR A 161 13.32 6.10 5.15
N GLU A 162 12.42 5.80 6.08
CA GLU A 162 10.98 5.64 5.86
C GLU A 162 10.23 6.76 6.57
N TYR A 163 9.67 7.69 5.81
CA TYR A 163 8.89 8.82 6.30
C TYR A 163 7.42 8.47 6.56
N HIS A 164 6.92 7.42 5.92
CA HIS A 164 5.60 6.86 6.14
C HIS A 164 5.70 5.35 6.33
N CYS A 165 5.06 4.84 7.38
CA CYS A 165 4.97 3.41 7.67
C CYS A 165 3.59 2.90 7.27
N ALA A 166 3.53 1.97 6.31
CA ALA A 166 2.28 1.37 5.81
C ALA A 166 1.50 0.59 6.88
N ILE A 167 2.16 0.20 7.98
CA ILE A 167 1.58 -0.56 9.09
C ILE A 167 1.61 0.20 10.42
N SER A 168 1.72 1.54 10.40
CA SER A 168 1.87 2.36 11.61
C SER A 168 0.79 2.09 12.64
N HIS A 169 -0.48 2.00 12.24
CA HIS A 169 -1.60 1.69 13.13
C HIS A 169 -1.46 0.36 13.87
N ILE A 170 -0.94 -0.66 13.18
CA ILE A 170 -0.69 -1.97 13.79
C ILE A 170 0.52 -1.88 14.73
N ALA A 171 1.56 -1.18 14.32
CA ALA A 171 2.79 -1.00 15.08
C ALA A 171 2.58 -0.22 16.39
N GLU A 172 1.64 0.72 16.43
CA GLU A 172 1.24 1.45 17.64
C GLU A 172 0.63 0.51 18.69
N SER A 173 -0.24 -0.41 18.25
CA SER A 173 -0.89 -1.40 19.14
C SER A 173 0.00 -2.60 19.44
N PHE A 174 0.82 -3.02 18.48
CA PHE A 174 1.71 -4.19 18.55
C PHE A 174 3.16 -3.83 18.16
N PRO A 175 3.93 -3.13 19.03
CA PRO A 175 5.31 -2.71 18.73
C PRO A 175 6.26 -3.86 18.38
N SER A 176 5.95 -5.09 18.80
CA SER A 176 6.71 -6.30 18.45
C SER A 176 6.79 -6.57 16.96
N VAL A 177 5.80 -6.12 16.18
CA VAL A 177 5.81 -6.22 14.71
C VAL A 177 7.02 -5.52 14.11
N CYS A 178 7.38 -4.33 14.62
CA CYS A 178 8.54 -3.57 14.16
C CYS A 178 9.89 -4.20 14.56
N GLY A 179 9.93 -5.01 15.63
CA GLY A 179 11.15 -5.70 16.04
C GLY A 179 11.68 -6.62 14.96
N HIS A 180 10.81 -7.42 14.41
CA HIS A 180 11.12 -8.39 13.35
C HIS A 180 11.44 -7.76 11.98
N GLU A 181 11.04 -6.51 11.73
CA GLU A 181 11.35 -5.79 10.50
C GLU A 181 12.86 -5.57 10.33
N LEU A 182 13.57 -5.22 11.40
CA LEU A 182 15.03 -5.12 11.38
C LEU A 182 15.69 -6.46 11.06
N GLU A 183 15.21 -7.53 11.69
CA GLU A 183 15.66 -8.90 11.42
C GLU A 183 15.40 -9.32 9.97
N MET A 184 14.25 -8.91 9.42
CA MET A 184 13.89 -9.14 8.01
C MET A 184 14.89 -8.48 7.06
N PHE A 185 15.25 -7.21 7.27
CA PHE A 185 16.22 -6.52 6.43
C PHE A 185 17.62 -7.17 6.53
N ALA A 186 18.05 -7.54 7.73
CA ALA A 186 19.30 -8.23 7.93
C ALA A 186 19.33 -9.62 7.24
N ALA A 187 18.21 -10.34 7.24
CA ALA A 187 18.10 -11.62 6.55
C ALA A 187 17.99 -11.47 5.02
N ALA A 188 17.36 -10.39 4.54
CA ALA A 188 17.30 -10.09 3.10
C ALA A 188 18.64 -9.65 2.51
N LEU A 189 19.54 -9.12 3.35
CA LEU A 189 20.89 -8.64 3.00
C LEU A 189 21.95 -9.35 3.86
N PRO A 190 22.16 -10.67 3.71
CA PRO A 190 22.95 -11.49 4.66
C PRO A 190 24.44 -11.13 4.71
N ASP A 191 24.98 -10.55 3.66
CA ASP A 191 26.36 -10.03 3.53
C ASP A 191 26.52 -8.58 4.01
N CYS A 192 25.44 -8.00 4.54
CA CYS A 192 25.43 -6.64 5.09
C CYS A 192 25.16 -6.67 6.59
N GLU A 193 25.61 -5.62 7.26
CA GLU A 193 25.16 -5.27 8.59
C GLU A 193 24.06 -4.22 8.49
N VAL A 194 22.94 -4.45 9.19
CA VAL A 194 21.80 -3.54 9.20
C VAL A 194 21.54 -3.09 10.63
N GLU A 195 21.60 -1.78 10.87
CA GLU A 195 21.35 -1.17 12.16
C GLU A 195 20.18 -0.19 12.08
N ARG A 196 19.31 -0.19 13.09
CA ARG A 196 18.25 0.81 13.18
C ARG A 196 18.81 2.12 13.74
N THR A 197 18.62 3.22 13.03
CA THR A 197 19.08 4.56 13.44
C THR A 197 17.95 5.42 14.04
N HIS A 198 16.72 5.28 13.54
CA HIS A 198 15.53 6.00 13.99
C HIS A 198 14.33 5.06 14.07
N TRP A 199 13.37 5.38 14.95
CA TRP A 199 12.21 4.51 15.17
C TRP A 199 10.92 5.29 15.51
N LEU A 200 9.94 5.28 14.61
CA LEU A 200 8.63 5.91 14.77
C LEU A 200 7.92 5.51 16.07
N VAL A 201 7.98 4.24 16.46
CA VAL A 201 7.34 3.74 17.69
C VAL A 201 7.96 4.33 18.96
N LYS A 202 9.18 4.87 18.90
CA LYS A 202 9.82 5.60 19.99
C LYS A 202 9.57 7.12 19.97
N GLY A 203 8.64 7.58 19.14
CA GLY A 203 8.26 8.99 19.03
C GLY A 203 9.09 9.81 18.04
N GLU A 204 9.95 9.17 17.24
CA GLU A 204 10.65 9.86 16.17
C GLU A 204 9.74 10.00 14.95
N HIS A 205 9.99 10.97 14.08
CA HIS A 205 9.13 11.27 12.93
C HIS A 205 9.37 10.36 11.70
N ARG A 206 10.28 9.39 11.82
CA ARG A 206 10.67 8.45 10.74
C ARG A 206 11.28 7.18 11.30
N CYS A 207 11.31 6.12 10.49
CA CYS A 207 12.22 5.00 10.71
C CYS A 207 13.49 5.17 9.88
N GLY A 208 14.62 4.70 10.38
CA GLY A 208 15.89 4.77 9.67
C GLY A 208 16.71 3.51 9.90
N TYR A 209 17.42 3.09 8.86
CA TYR A 209 18.27 1.91 8.87
C TYR A 209 19.59 2.22 8.17
N LEU A 210 20.70 1.98 8.85
CA LEU A 210 22.03 2.02 8.25
C LEU A 210 22.36 0.64 7.70
N VAL A 211 22.71 0.57 6.43
CA VAL A 211 23.10 -0.66 5.72
C VAL A 211 24.54 -0.50 5.27
N ARG A 212 25.42 -1.43 5.66
CA ARG A 212 26.83 -1.44 5.28
C ARG A 212 27.27 -2.86 4.91
N SER A 213 28.21 -2.99 3.97
CA SER A 213 28.86 -4.26 3.67
C SER A 213 29.66 -4.77 4.87
N LYS A 214 29.64 -6.08 5.10
CA LYS A 214 30.48 -6.75 6.12
C LYS A 214 31.92 -6.80 5.70
#